data_f28428875a2350c2891dd230dd96f2f5
#
_entry.id   f28428875a2350c2891dd230dd96f2f5
#
_cell.length_a   1.000
_cell.length_b   1.000
_cell.length_c   1.000
_cell.angle_alpha   90.00
_cell.angle_beta   90.00
_cell.angle_gamma   90.00
#
_symmetry.space_group_name_H-M   'P 1'
#
loop_
_entity.id
_entity.type
_entity.pdbx_description
1 polymer ?
#
loop_
_entity_poly.entity_id
_entity_poly.type
_entity_poly.pdbx_seq_one_letter_code
_entity_poly.pdbx_strand_id
1 'polypeptide(L)'
;MYATLIILLISSLLFMSGKVRSDLVAMCSLVLLVLLGILSPEEALSGFSDKVVVMMIGLFVVGGAIFQTGLAKMISSKILRLAGDSEVKLLILVMFVTAFIGAFVSNTGTVALMMPIVVSMAMSGNISSSRLLMPMAFASSMGGMMTLIGTPPNLVIEGELVKNGYEKLTFFSFTPVGIICLIVGLLVLIPASKFFLSKKGTSKSDTKKGGKSLNDLVGEYQLSKNLYRVLVPENSLFRGKTLKEINLSQRYHISVLEIRRKSTTNNPFFKTGTQEVVNADTVINEGDILYLRGEFEAIEQMNAENHLSFLDAHHPEQRLPNELHFHDIGIAELLIMPASKLVNSPIKDSKLREHFGLNILGIQRKDSYILQNLKDEKMHAGDILLVQGTWEHIAKLDAERSQLVVLGQPLAEASKVTLTHKAPIAALIMVAMVVAMMFDFIPIAPVTAVLIASLLMVISGALRNIEAAYKTINWESIVLIAGMLPMALALEKTGVSALVSNTLVSSLGDKSPYILLAGVYFTTSLMTMFISNTATAVLLAPIAMKTAISLGLQPQPFLFAVAVGASMCFASPFSTPPNALVMSAGRYTFIDYVKVGLPLQIIMGVVMVLVLPLLFPFHY
;
A
#
# COMPACT_ATOMS: atom_id res chain seq x y z
N MET A 1 22.19 19.45 -28.36
CA MET A 1 21.01 18.95 -29.06
C MET A 1 21.07 17.42 -29.28
N TYR A 2 21.98 16.90 -30.15
CA TYR A 2 22.02 15.44 -30.44
C TYR A 2 22.29 14.58 -29.21
N ALA A 3 23.17 15.00 -28.31
CA ALA A 3 23.45 14.28 -27.08
C ALA A 3 22.21 14.13 -26.20
N THR A 4 21.42 15.19 -26.02
CA THR A 4 20.16 15.16 -25.25
C THR A 4 19.12 14.25 -25.89
N LEU A 5 19.00 14.28 -27.23
CA LEU A 5 18.13 13.38 -27.97
C LEU A 5 18.54 11.91 -27.80
N ILE A 6 19.83 11.60 -27.86
CA ILE A 6 20.35 10.25 -27.65
C ILE A 6 20.09 9.78 -26.22
N ILE A 7 20.34 10.61 -25.21
CA ILE A 7 20.04 10.29 -23.81
C ILE A 7 18.54 10.01 -23.64
N LEU A 8 17.67 10.87 -24.17
CA LEU A 8 16.23 10.70 -24.11
C LEU A 8 15.78 9.39 -24.78
N LEU A 9 16.32 9.08 -25.98
CA LEU A 9 16.00 7.87 -26.71
C LEU A 9 16.46 6.62 -25.97
N ILE A 10 17.70 6.62 -25.47
CA ILE A 10 18.25 5.50 -24.70
C ILE A 10 17.44 5.30 -23.42
N SER A 11 17.13 6.37 -22.69
CA SER A 11 16.32 6.30 -21.48
C SER A 11 14.94 5.71 -21.76
N SER A 12 14.29 6.16 -22.84
CA SER A 12 12.98 5.64 -23.25
C SER A 12 13.05 4.16 -23.63
N LEU A 13 14.08 3.73 -24.36
CA LEU A 13 14.30 2.32 -24.71
C LEU A 13 14.59 1.46 -23.46
N LEU A 14 15.37 1.97 -22.52
CA LEU A 14 15.64 1.27 -21.26
C LEU A 14 14.37 1.15 -20.40
N PHE A 15 13.55 2.20 -20.31
CA PHE A 15 12.24 2.13 -19.67
C PHE A 15 11.34 1.08 -20.32
N MET A 16 11.26 1.06 -21.66
CA MET A 16 10.47 0.09 -22.41
C MET A 16 10.98 -1.36 -22.23
N SER A 17 12.28 -1.56 -22.05
CA SER A 17 12.84 -2.90 -21.86
C SER A 17 12.39 -3.56 -20.56
N GLY A 18 12.05 -2.79 -19.52
CA GLY A 18 11.68 -3.25 -18.18
C GLY A 18 12.79 -4.02 -17.44
N LYS A 19 13.99 -4.14 -18.04
CA LYS A 19 15.11 -4.91 -17.47
C LYS A 19 15.89 -4.13 -16.41
N VAL A 20 15.80 -2.81 -16.46
CA VAL A 20 16.49 -1.90 -15.55
C VAL A 20 15.44 -1.12 -14.77
N ARG A 21 15.66 -0.91 -13.48
CA ARG A 21 14.74 -0.13 -12.65
C ARG A 21 14.67 1.32 -13.15
N SER A 22 13.46 1.88 -13.14
CA SER A 22 13.17 3.21 -13.68
C SER A 22 13.93 4.34 -12.96
N ASP A 23 14.09 4.24 -11.64
CA ASP A 23 14.84 5.20 -10.84
C ASP A 23 16.33 5.23 -11.22
N LEU A 24 16.93 4.06 -11.47
CA LEU A 24 18.32 3.95 -11.91
C LEU A 24 18.52 4.58 -13.29
N VAL A 25 17.62 4.33 -14.24
CA VAL A 25 17.67 4.93 -15.58
C VAL A 25 17.59 6.45 -15.48
N ALA A 26 16.68 6.98 -14.66
CA ALA A 26 16.54 8.42 -14.43
C ALA A 26 17.82 9.04 -13.85
N MET A 27 18.41 8.40 -12.85
CA MET A 27 19.67 8.87 -12.23
C MET A 27 20.84 8.81 -13.20
N CYS A 28 20.97 7.74 -13.98
CA CYS A 28 22.03 7.64 -15.01
C CYS A 28 21.86 8.75 -16.07
N SER A 29 20.62 9.01 -16.51
CA SER A 29 20.34 10.10 -17.46
C SER A 29 20.70 11.46 -16.91
N LEU A 30 20.34 11.72 -15.64
CA LEU A 30 20.70 12.95 -14.94
C LEU A 30 22.21 13.17 -14.87
N VAL A 31 22.96 12.13 -14.44
CA VAL A 31 24.43 12.19 -14.35
C VAL A 31 25.05 12.43 -15.73
N LEU A 32 24.55 11.77 -16.79
CA LEU A 32 25.04 11.99 -18.15
C LEU A 32 24.80 13.42 -18.64
N LEU A 33 23.66 14.03 -18.30
CA LEU A 33 23.38 15.44 -18.65
C LEU A 33 24.38 16.40 -18.00
N VAL A 34 24.80 16.12 -16.76
CA VAL A 34 25.83 16.90 -16.05
C VAL A 34 27.21 16.66 -16.65
N LEU A 35 27.61 15.41 -16.87
CA LEU A 35 28.93 15.06 -17.42
C LEU A 35 29.15 15.61 -18.83
N LEU A 36 28.09 15.73 -19.62
CA LEU A 36 28.14 16.33 -20.96
C LEU A 36 28.02 17.86 -20.95
N GLY A 37 27.97 18.49 -19.77
CA GLY A 37 27.88 19.94 -19.62
C GLY A 37 26.57 20.56 -20.13
N ILE A 38 25.49 19.76 -20.26
CA ILE A 38 24.17 20.24 -20.70
C ILE A 38 23.46 20.94 -19.54
N LEU A 39 23.58 20.38 -18.34
CA LEU A 39 23.05 20.95 -17.10
C LEU A 39 24.18 21.21 -16.11
N SER A 40 24.04 22.27 -15.31
CA SER A 40 24.87 22.45 -14.13
C SER A 40 24.46 21.46 -13.03
N PRO A 41 25.33 21.17 -12.02
CA PRO A 41 24.95 20.35 -10.88
C PRO A 41 23.72 20.88 -10.13
N GLU A 42 23.58 22.21 -9.99
CA GLU A 42 22.45 22.85 -9.33
C GLU A 42 21.15 22.62 -10.10
N GLU A 43 21.20 22.75 -11.43
CA GLU A 43 20.07 22.49 -12.30
C GLU A 43 19.66 21.03 -12.31
N ALA A 44 20.62 20.13 -12.29
CA ALA A 44 20.38 18.69 -12.19
C ALA A 44 19.72 18.33 -10.86
N LEU A 45 20.16 18.92 -9.75
CA LEU A 45 19.60 18.65 -8.42
C LEU A 45 18.28 19.39 -8.15
N SER A 46 17.90 20.38 -8.98
CA SER A 46 16.67 21.15 -8.79
C SER A 46 15.41 20.28 -8.74
N GLY A 47 15.41 19.14 -9.45
CA GLY A 47 14.31 18.20 -9.42
C GLY A 47 14.04 17.60 -8.02
N PHE A 48 15.06 17.42 -7.19
CA PHE A 48 14.92 16.89 -5.83
C PHE A 48 14.34 17.91 -4.83
N SER A 49 14.44 19.22 -5.14
CA SER A 49 13.83 20.30 -4.38
C SER A 49 12.51 20.80 -4.98
N ASP A 50 12.02 20.13 -6.02
CA ASP A 50 10.77 20.50 -6.67
C ASP A 50 9.58 20.31 -5.75
N LYS A 51 8.65 21.26 -5.76
CA LYS A 51 7.45 21.26 -4.91
C LYS A 51 6.59 20.01 -5.11
N VAL A 52 6.49 19.52 -6.34
CA VAL A 52 5.73 18.30 -6.69
C VAL A 52 6.34 17.08 -6.02
N VAL A 53 7.66 16.94 -6.06
CA VAL A 53 8.39 15.81 -5.44
C VAL A 53 8.21 15.83 -3.92
N VAL A 54 8.38 16.99 -3.28
CA VAL A 54 8.18 17.14 -1.84
C VAL A 54 6.73 16.85 -1.44
N MET A 55 5.76 17.34 -2.22
CA MET A 55 4.34 17.06 -1.98
C MET A 55 4.01 15.58 -2.10
N MET A 56 4.57 14.88 -3.09
CA MET A 56 4.37 13.44 -3.25
C MET A 56 4.88 12.63 -2.06
N ILE A 57 6.03 12.99 -1.49
CA ILE A 57 6.56 12.33 -0.27
C ILE A 57 5.52 12.40 0.85
N GLY A 58 5.00 13.60 1.14
CA GLY A 58 3.99 13.78 2.16
C GLY A 58 2.68 13.02 1.86
N LEU A 59 2.24 13.00 0.60
CA LEU A 59 1.03 12.27 0.19
C LEU A 59 1.17 10.75 0.35
N PHE A 60 2.34 10.18 0.09
CA PHE A 60 2.58 8.75 0.38
C PHE A 60 2.46 8.46 1.87
N VAL A 61 2.92 9.35 2.74
CA VAL A 61 2.78 9.20 4.19
C VAL A 61 1.32 9.28 4.62
N VAL A 62 0.56 10.28 4.13
CA VAL A 62 -0.87 10.42 4.43
C VAL A 62 -1.66 9.20 3.92
N GLY A 63 -1.43 8.77 2.68
CA GLY A 63 -2.05 7.57 2.11
C GLY A 63 -1.73 6.31 2.91
N GLY A 64 -0.49 6.16 3.34
CA GLY A 64 -0.05 5.05 4.21
C GLY A 64 -0.77 5.03 5.56
N ALA A 65 -1.01 6.20 6.16
CA ALA A 65 -1.76 6.32 7.41
C ALA A 65 -3.23 5.91 7.24
N ILE A 66 -3.88 6.33 6.16
CA ILE A 66 -5.26 5.92 5.82
C ILE A 66 -5.34 4.39 5.67
N PHE A 67 -4.30 3.78 5.09
CA PHE A 67 -4.21 2.34 4.95
C PHE A 67 -4.00 1.65 6.30
N GLN A 68 -3.02 2.09 7.12
CA GLN A 68 -2.70 1.48 8.42
C GLN A 68 -3.83 1.63 9.45
N THR A 69 -4.58 2.72 9.41
CA THR A 69 -5.74 2.92 10.29
C THR A 69 -6.95 2.08 9.88
N GLY A 70 -6.94 1.48 8.69
CA GLY A 70 -8.06 0.71 8.17
C GLY A 70 -9.29 1.55 7.81
N LEU A 71 -9.15 2.89 7.73
CA LEU A 71 -10.23 3.80 7.37
C LEU A 71 -10.88 3.39 6.05
N ALA A 72 -10.07 3.15 5.02
CA ALA A 72 -10.55 2.71 3.72
C ALA A 72 -11.27 1.35 3.79
N LYS A 73 -10.80 0.41 4.62
CA LYS A 73 -11.44 -0.89 4.84
C LYS A 73 -12.80 -0.75 5.53
N MET A 74 -12.91 0.14 6.51
CA MET A 74 -14.18 0.40 7.21
C MET A 74 -15.23 0.97 6.26
N ILE A 75 -14.85 1.96 5.43
CA ILE A 75 -15.74 2.59 4.45
C ILE A 75 -16.19 1.55 3.41
N SER A 76 -15.25 0.83 2.79
CA SER A 76 -15.53 -0.13 1.73
C SER A 76 -16.44 -1.27 2.19
N SER A 77 -16.14 -1.90 3.33
CA SER A 77 -16.93 -3.03 3.83
C SER A 77 -18.39 -2.64 4.14
N LYS A 78 -18.61 -1.43 4.63
CA LYS A 78 -19.96 -0.93 4.95
C LYS A 78 -20.78 -0.67 3.68
N ILE A 79 -20.15 -0.06 2.65
CA ILE A 79 -20.83 0.26 1.38
C ILE A 79 -21.11 -1.02 0.57
N LEU A 80 -20.13 -1.93 0.49
CA LEU A 80 -20.28 -3.14 -0.32
C LEU A 80 -21.41 -4.08 0.19
N ARG A 81 -21.72 -4.05 1.49
CA ARG A 81 -22.87 -4.79 2.04
C ARG A 81 -24.23 -4.38 1.44
N LEU A 82 -24.32 -3.19 0.83
CA LEU A 82 -25.55 -2.72 0.16
C LEU A 82 -25.83 -3.42 -1.16
N ALA A 83 -24.87 -4.18 -1.71
CA ALA A 83 -25.02 -4.88 -2.99
C ALA A 83 -26.08 -6.01 -2.93
N GLY A 84 -26.25 -6.65 -1.77
CA GLY A 84 -27.04 -7.87 -1.66
C GLY A 84 -26.51 -8.96 -2.60
N ASP A 85 -27.38 -9.76 -3.19
CA ASP A 85 -27.03 -10.89 -4.06
C ASP A 85 -26.87 -10.52 -5.55
N SER A 86 -26.93 -9.24 -5.90
CA SER A 86 -26.85 -8.80 -7.30
C SER A 86 -25.40 -8.62 -7.76
N GLU A 87 -24.94 -9.44 -8.71
CA GLU A 87 -23.60 -9.35 -9.32
C GLU A 87 -23.33 -7.97 -9.93
N VAL A 88 -24.30 -7.40 -10.65
CA VAL A 88 -24.14 -6.09 -11.31
C VAL A 88 -24.07 -4.97 -10.28
N LYS A 89 -24.92 -5.00 -9.25
CA LYS A 89 -24.84 -4.01 -8.15
C LYS A 89 -23.51 -4.11 -7.41
N LEU A 90 -23.04 -5.32 -7.16
CA LEU A 90 -21.73 -5.53 -6.53
C LEU A 90 -20.60 -4.98 -7.40
N LEU A 91 -20.60 -5.24 -8.71
CA LEU A 91 -19.62 -4.69 -9.64
C LEU A 91 -19.62 -3.16 -9.64
N ILE A 92 -20.78 -2.52 -9.73
CA ILE A 92 -20.91 -1.05 -9.70
C ILE A 92 -20.38 -0.49 -8.37
N LEU A 93 -20.78 -1.08 -7.24
CA LEU A 93 -20.33 -0.63 -5.93
C LEU A 93 -18.84 -0.87 -5.71
N VAL A 94 -18.29 -2.00 -6.17
CA VAL A 94 -16.84 -2.28 -6.13
C VAL A 94 -16.10 -1.22 -6.93
N MET A 95 -16.51 -0.91 -8.15
CA MET A 95 -15.85 0.11 -8.97
C MET A 95 -15.98 1.50 -8.34
N PHE A 96 -17.15 1.87 -7.86
CA PHE A 96 -17.39 3.17 -7.23
C PHE A 96 -16.54 3.36 -5.95
N VAL A 97 -16.58 2.37 -5.03
CA VAL A 97 -15.81 2.43 -3.78
C VAL A 97 -14.32 2.44 -4.06
N THR A 98 -13.85 1.61 -5.01
CA THR A 98 -12.45 1.55 -5.37
C THR A 98 -11.98 2.87 -5.99
N ALA A 99 -12.78 3.46 -6.88
CA ALA A 99 -12.47 4.77 -7.46
C ALA A 99 -12.46 5.88 -6.39
N PHE A 100 -13.44 5.87 -5.48
CA PHE A 100 -13.49 6.84 -4.38
C PHE A 100 -12.25 6.74 -3.47
N ILE A 101 -11.83 5.54 -3.09
CA ILE A 101 -10.60 5.35 -2.29
C ILE A 101 -9.37 5.72 -3.10
N GLY A 102 -9.28 5.31 -4.37
CA GLY A 102 -8.19 5.62 -5.30
C GLY A 102 -8.01 7.11 -5.57
N ALA A 103 -9.04 7.93 -5.35
CA ALA A 103 -8.94 9.38 -5.43
C ALA A 103 -8.03 10.01 -4.35
N PHE A 104 -7.83 9.32 -3.23
CA PHE A 104 -7.09 9.84 -2.06
C PHE A 104 -5.91 8.97 -1.65
N VAL A 105 -5.88 7.72 -2.11
CA VAL A 105 -4.86 6.72 -1.76
C VAL A 105 -4.24 6.17 -3.05
N SER A 106 -2.99 5.74 -3.00
CA SER A 106 -2.33 5.17 -4.17
C SER A 106 -3.13 4.01 -4.78
N ASN A 107 -3.17 3.92 -6.10
CA ASN A 107 -3.90 2.89 -6.84
C ASN A 107 -3.52 1.47 -6.39
N THR A 108 -2.22 1.23 -6.17
CA THR A 108 -1.70 -0.07 -5.70
C THR A 108 -2.22 -0.41 -4.30
N GLY A 109 -2.16 0.54 -3.37
CA GLY A 109 -2.66 0.36 -2.02
C GLY A 109 -4.18 0.11 -1.99
N THR A 110 -4.92 0.85 -2.82
CA THR A 110 -6.37 0.69 -2.97
C THR A 110 -6.73 -0.73 -3.43
N VAL A 111 -6.05 -1.23 -4.47
CA VAL A 111 -6.30 -2.59 -4.98
C VAL A 111 -5.88 -3.67 -3.97
N ALA A 112 -4.72 -3.52 -3.34
CA ALA A 112 -4.26 -4.45 -2.33
C ALA A 112 -5.22 -4.57 -1.13
N LEU A 113 -5.85 -3.46 -0.74
CA LEU A 113 -6.86 -3.41 0.33
C LEU A 113 -8.20 -4.01 -0.11
N MET A 114 -8.66 -3.64 -1.31
CA MET A 114 -9.99 -4.03 -1.80
C MET A 114 -10.05 -5.49 -2.23
N MET A 115 -8.95 -6.04 -2.75
CA MET A 115 -8.88 -7.39 -3.32
C MET A 115 -9.39 -8.48 -2.34
N PRO A 116 -8.91 -8.60 -1.09
CA PRO A 116 -9.43 -9.64 -0.18
C PRO A 116 -10.90 -9.43 0.18
N ILE A 117 -11.37 -8.18 0.27
CA ILE A 117 -12.78 -7.86 0.57
C ILE A 117 -13.66 -8.32 -0.59
N VAL A 118 -13.28 -7.98 -1.82
CA VAL A 118 -14.03 -8.32 -3.03
C VAL A 118 -14.04 -9.83 -3.26
N VAL A 119 -12.91 -10.52 -3.05
CA VAL A 119 -12.84 -11.99 -3.13
C VAL A 119 -13.74 -12.63 -2.10
N SER A 120 -13.72 -12.20 -0.85
CA SER A 120 -14.59 -12.72 0.22
C SER A 120 -16.07 -12.53 -0.11
N MET A 121 -16.47 -11.37 -0.62
CA MET A 121 -17.87 -11.11 -1.01
C MET A 121 -18.29 -11.90 -2.23
N ALA A 122 -17.43 -12.04 -3.23
CA ALA A 122 -17.67 -12.87 -4.40
C ALA A 122 -17.92 -14.34 -4.00
N MET A 123 -17.11 -14.87 -3.08
CA MET A 123 -17.28 -16.22 -2.55
C MET A 123 -18.60 -16.38 -1.78
N SER A 124 -18.97 -15.41 -0.93
CA SER A 124 -20.23 -15.42 -0.18
C SER A 124 -21.46 -15.34 -1.09
N GLY A 125 -21.40 -14.57 -2.17
CA GLY A 125 -22.47 -14.41 -3.17
C GLY A 125 -22.47 -15.46 -4.29
N ASN A 126 -21.55 -16.47 -4.23
CA ASN A 126 -21.35 -17.44 -5.30
C ASN A 126 -21.08 -16.81 -6.69
N ILE A 127 -20.39 -15.65 -6.68
CA ILE A 127 -20.00 -14.88 -7.85
C ILE A 127 -18.54 -15.17 -8.17
N SER A 128 -18.20 -15.22 -9.45
CA SER A 128 -16.79 -15.36 -9.86
C SER A 128 -15.98 -14.11 -9.52
N SER A 129 -14.96 -14.24 -8.66
CA SER A 129 -14.07 -13.11 -8.30
C SER A 129 -13.35 -12.52 -9.52
N SER A 130 -13.07 -13.33 -10.55
CA SER A 130 -12.47 -12.85 -11.80
C SER A 130 -13.31 -11.81 -12.55
N ARG A 131 -14.63 -11.77 -12.36
CA ARG A 131 -15.48 -10.75 -12.96
C ARG A 131 -15.43 -9.40 -12.27
N LEU A 132 -14.92 -9.36 -11.03
CA LEU A 132 -14.87 -8.17 -10.18
C LEU A 132 -13.47 -7.58 -10.06
N LEU A 133 -12.43 -8.42 -10.05
CA LEU A 133 -11.07 -7.99 -9.73
C LEU A 133 -10.43 -7.11 -10.82
N MET A 134 -10.59 -7.45 -12.11
CA MET A 134 -10.05 -6.62 -13.19
C MET A 134 -10.77 -5.25 -13.28
N PRO A 135 -12.12 -5.18 -13.28
CA PRO A 135 -12.82 -3.90 -13.18
C PRO A 135 -12.44 -3.07 -11.95
N MET A 136 -12.21 -3.71 -10.80
CA MET A 136 -11.73 -3.07 -9.58
C MET A 136 -10.36 -2.42 -9.79
N ALA A 137 -9.40 -3.12 -10.40
CA ALA A 137 -8.08 -2.57 -10.68
C ALA A 137 -8.14 -1.37 -11.63
N PHE A 138 -8.99 -1.44 -12.66
CA PHE A 138 -9.20 -0.34 -13.60
C PHE A 138 -9.90 0.85 -12.94
N ALA A 139 -10.89 0.60 -12.08
CA ALA A 139 -11.56 1.63 -11.32
C ALA A 139 -10.62 2.38 -10.35
N SER A 140 -9.62 1.70 -9.80
CA SER A 140 -8.58 2.35 -8.99
C SER A 140 -7.82 3.41 -9.80
N SER A 141 -7.44 3.10 -11.04
CA SER A 141 -6.77 4.06 -11.94
C SER A 141 -7.70 5.22 -12.34
N MET A 142 -8.97 4.94 -12.60
CA MET A 142 -9.98 5.98 -12.89
C MET A 142 -10.20 6.89 -11.66
N GLY A 143 -10.20 6.32 -10.45
CA GLY A 143 -10.25 7.07 -9.20
C GLY A 143 -9.08 8.01 -9.02
N GLY A 144 -7.87 7.58 -9.38
CA GLY A 144 -6.67 8.42 -9.37
C GLY A 144 -6.81 9.68 -10.24
N MET A 145 -7.70 9.69 -11.23
CA MET A 145 -8.00 10.86 -12.06
C MET A 145 -9.08 11.78 -11.47
N MET A 146 -9.58 11.53 -10.26
CA MET A 146 -10.62 12.37 -9.65
C MET A 146 -10.06 13.55 -8.85
N THR A 147 -8.81 13.47 -8.39
CA THR A 147 -8.19 14.53 -7.59
C THR A 147 -6.78 14.83 -8.08
N LEU A 148 -6.27 15.99 -7.73
CA LEU A 148 -4.92 16.41 -8.05
C LEU A 148 -3.87 15.42 -7.50
N ILE A 149 -4.14 14.82 -6.35
CA ILE A 149 -3.21 13.94 -5.61
C ILE A 149 -3.39 12.45 -5.87
N GLY A 150 -4.43 12.04 -6.61
CA GLY A 150 -4.79 10.64 -6.78
C GLY A 150 -3.76 9.82 -7.56
N THR A 151 -3.02 10.48 -8.47
CA THR A 151 -1.95 9.82 -9.25
C THR A 151 -0.83 10.80 -9.58
N PRO A 152 0.46 10.35 -9.62
CA PRO A 152 1.60 11.21 -9.91
C PRO A 152 1.52 12.01 -11.22
N PRO A 153 1.03 11.47 -12.36
CA PRO A 153 0.85 12.25 -13.58
C PRO A 153 0.10 13.56 -13.40
N ASN A 154 -0.92 13.61 -12.53
CA ASN A 154 -1.70 14.83 -12.29
C ASN A 154 -0.83 15.95 -11.70
N LEU A 155 0.04 15.60 -10.75
CA LEU A 155 0.98 16.54 -10.14
C LEU A 155 2.05 17.00 -11.12
N VAL A 156 2.50 16.11 -12.02
CA VAL A 156 3.47 16.44 -13.05
C VAL A 156 2.92 17.51 -14.01
N ILE A 157 1.69 17.35 -14.49
CA ILE A 157 1.11 18.34 -15.39
C ILE A 157 0.75 19.66 -14.69
N GLU A 158 0.35 19.60 -13.41
CA GLU A 158 0.17 20.82 -12.60
C GLU A 158 1.49 21.58 -12.45
N GLY A 159 2.57 20.87 -12.11
CA GLY A 159 3.91 21.45 -12.04
C GLY A 159 4.36 22.10 -13.35
N GLU A 160 4.07 21.45 -14.49
CA GLU A 160 4.42 21.98 -15.81
C GLU A 160 3.59 23.24 -16.16
N LEU A 161 2.30 23.29 -15.81
CA LEU A 161 1.46 24.48 -15.98
C LEU A 161 2.02 25.66 -15.18
N VAL A 162 2.26 25.46 -13.88
CA VAL A 162 2.76 26.50 -12.97
C VAL A 162 4.13 27.01 -13.40
N LYS A 163 5.04 26.12 -13.83
CA LYS A 163 6.38 26.46 -14.31
C LYS A 163 6.33 27.39 -15.53
N ASN A 164 5.33 27.23 -16.40
CA ASN A 164 5.16 28.03 -17.60
C ASN A 164 4.24 29.26 -17.41
N GLY A 165 3.90 29.62 -16.15
CA GLY A 165 3.16 30.82 -15.79
C GLY A 165 1.64 30.72 -15.94
N TYR A 166 1.10 29.51 -16.12
CA TYR A 166 -0.36 29.29 -16.12
C TYR A 166 -0.89 29.17 -14.69
N GLU A 167 -2.20 29.34 -14.54
CA GLU A 167 -2.86 29.20 -13.26
C GLU A 167 -2.71 27.78 -12.70
N LYS A 168 -2.49 27.69 -11.38
CA LYS A 168 -2.43 26.41 -10.68
C LYS A 168 -3.79 25.70 -10.74
N LEU A 169 -3.75 24.38 -10.84
CA LEU A 169 -4.95 23.55 -10.77
C LEU A 169 -5.46 23.47 -9.32
N THR A 170 -6.78 23.48 -9.16
CA THR A 170 -7.41 23.21 -7.88
C THR A 170 -7.40 21.73 -7.57
N PHE A 171 -7.64 21.38 -6.31
CA PHE A 171 -7.68 19.98 -5.86
C PHE A 171 -8.63 19.11 -6.69
N PHE A 172 -9.79 19.67 -7.09
CA PHE A 172 -10.84 18.98 -7.84
C PHE A 172 -10.87 19.28 -9.34
N SER A 173 -9.85 19.94 -9.92
CA SER A 173 -9.78 20.21 -11.36
C SER A 173 -9.86 18.94 -12.22
N PHE A 174 -9.40 17.82 -11.70
CA PHE A 174 -9.46 16.52 -12.36
C PHE A 174 -10.81 15.80 -12.19
N THR A 175 -11.65 16.20 -11.24
CA THR A 175 -12.88 15.47 -10.89
C THR A 175 -13.85 15.29 -12.07
N PRO A 176 -14.12 16.31 -12.92
CA PRO A 176 -14.99 16.11 -14.07
C PRO A 176 -14.46 15.03 -15.03
N VAL A 177 -13.15 15.03 -15.27
CA VAL A 177 -12.47 14.04 -16.12
C VAL A 177 -12.56 12.65 -15.50
N GLY A 178 -12.25 12.52 -14.21
CA GLY A 178 -12.30 11.25 -13.48
C GLY A 178 -13.71 10.64 -13.41
N ILE A 179 -14.75 11.47 -13.22
CA ILE A 179 -16.14 11.02 -13.25
C ILE A 179 -16.52 10.47 -14.63
N ILE A 180 -16.14 11.17 -15.70
CA ILE A 180 -16.39 10.71 -17.07
C ILE A 180 -15.65 9.40 -17.33
N CYS A 181 -14.38 9.28 -16.91
CA CYS A 181 -13.63 8.03 -17.01
C CYS A 181 -14.34 6.88 -16.27
N LEU A 182 -14.87 7.13 -15.08
CA LEU A 182 -15.58 6.10 -14.31
C LEU A 182 -16.90 5.69 -14.99
N ILE A 183 -17.68 6.66 -15.50
CA ILE A 183 -18.93 6.38 -16.22
C ILE A 183 -18.64 5.54 -17.48
N VAL A 184 -17.68 5.95 -18.31
CA VAL A 184 -17.27 5.19 -19.50
C VAL A 184 -16.76 3.81 -19.10
N GLY A 185 -15.95 3.73 -18.05
CA GLY A 185 -15.48 2.46 -17.49
C GLY A 185 -16.62 1.54 -17.08
N LEU A 186 -17.63 2.05 -16.35
CA LEU A 186 -18.81 1.27 -15.96
C LEU A 186 -19.58 0.77 -17.19
N LEU A 187 -19.86 1.65 -18.16
CA LEU A 187 -20.62 1.28 -19.37
C LEU A 187 -19.92 0.19 -20.20
N VAL A 188 -18.59 0.21 -20.26
CA VAL A 188 -17.81 -0.77 -21.02
C VAL A 188 -17.55 -2.04 -20.20
N LEU A 189 -17.19 -1.92 -18.92
CA LEU A 189 -16.77 -3.05 -18.10
C LEU A 189 -17.92 -3.92 -17.62
N ILE A 190 -19.14 -3.39 -17.43
CA ILE A 190 -20.29 -4.21 -17.07
C ILE A 190 -20.55 -5.28 -18.13
N PRO A 191 -20.73 -4.96 -19.43
CA PRO A 191 -20.86 -5.99 -20.45
C PRO A 191 -19.59 -6.80 -20.65
N ALA A 192 -18.42 -6.17 -20.69
CA ALA A 192 -17.16 -6.85 -20.92
C ALA A 192 -16.85 -7.91 -19.84
N SER A 193 -17.10 -7.63 -18.57
CA SER A 193 -16.92 -8.59 -17.47
C SER A 193 -17.81 -9.82 -17.65
N LYS A 194 -19.02 -9.63 -18.15
CA LYS A 194 -19.99 -10.71 -18.35
C LYS A 194 -19.64 -11.58 -19.56
N PHE A 195 -19.10 -10.99 -20.65
CA PHE A 195 -18.81 -11.70 -21.89
C PHE A 195 -17.39 -12.30 -21.93
N PHE A 196 -16.37 -11.57 -21.47
CA PHE A 196 -14.98 -11.95 -21.64
C PHE A 196 -14.35 -12.53 -20.37
N LEU A 197 -14.79 -12.10 -19.16
CA LEU A 197 -14.25 -12.62 -17.91
C LEU A 197 -15.11 -13.81 -17.45
N SER A 198 -14.99 -14.89 -18.17
CA SER A 198 -15.81 -16.09 -18.06
C SER A 198 -15.48 -16.92 -16.82
N LYS A 199 -16.52 -17.63 -16.35
CA LYS A 199 -16.66 -18.86 -15.58
C LYS A 199 -15.46 -19.83 -15.53
N LYS A 200 -14.25 -19.38 -15.18
CA LYS A 200 -13.24 -20.29 -14.66
C LYS A 200 -13.63 -20.55 -13.20
N GLY A 201 -14.39 -21.64 -13.04
CA GLY A 201 -15.02 -22.02 -11.81
C GLY A 201 -14.07 -21.96 -10.63
N THR A 202 -14.57 -21.49 -9.53
CA THR A 202 -14.05 -21.78 -8.20
C THR A 202 -14.08 -23.30 -8.00
N SER A 203 -13.01 -23.96 -8.41
CA SER A 203 -12.74 -25.32 -8.00
C SER A 203 -12.54 -25.27 -6.48
N LYS A 204 -13.42 -25.93 -5.75
CA LYS A 204 -13.35 -26.08 -4.27
C LYS A 204 -12.05 -26.69 -3.76
N SER A 205 -11.10 -27.01 -4.65
CA SER A 205 -9.88 -27.74 -4.29
C SER A 205 -8.64 -26.88 -4.01
N ASP A 206 -8.66 -25.55 -4.27
CA ASP A 206 -7.45 -24.71 -4.14
C ASP A 206 -7.39 -23.81 -2.89
N THR A 207 -8.38 -23.92 -1.99
CA THR A 207 -8.37 -23.21 -0.71
C THR A 207 -7.34 -23.74 0.30
N LYS A 208 -6.61 -24.81 -0.05
CA LYS A 208 -5.60 -25.42 0.84
C LYS A 208 -4.18 -24.88 0.69
N LYS A 209 -3.92 -23.89 -0.17
CA LYS A 209 -2.57 -23.30 -0.34
C LYS A 209 -2.39 -21.89 0.25
N GLY A 210 -3.42 -21.28 0.82
CA GLY A 210 -3.29 -20.12 1.66
C GLY A 210 -3.09 -20.57 3.10
N GLY A 211 -2.04 -20.11 3.79
CA GLY A 211 -1.84 -20.38 5.21
C GLY A 211 -3.08 -19.99 6.04
N LYS A 212 -3.21 -20.58 7.21
CA LYS A 212 -4.29 -20.31 8.17
C LYS A 212 -4.27 -18.82 8.57
N SER A 213 -5.44 -18.22 8.76
CA SER A 213 -5.51 -16.84 9.28
C SER A 213 -5.07 -16.79 10.74
N LEU A 214 -4.68 -15.61 11.24
CA LEU A 214 -4.33 -15.41 12.65
C LEU A 214 -5.43 -15.90 13.60
N ASN A 215 -6.70 -15.66 13.25
CA ASN A 215 -7.84 -16.10 14.04
C ASN A 215 -8.01 -17.63 14.02
N ASP A 216 -7.72 -18.27 12.88
CA ASP A 216 -7.76 -19.74 12.79
C ASP A 216 -6.64 -20.35 13.65
N LEU A 217 -5.44 -19.77 13.65
CA LEU A 217 -4.34 -20.19 14.51
C LEU A 217 -4.68 -20.03 15.99
N VAL A 218 -5.24 -18.89 16.39
CA VAL A 218 -5.70 -18.66 17.78
C VAL A 218 -6.74 -19.70 18.18
N GLY A 219 -7.68 -20.04 17.29
CA GLY A 219 -8.72 -21.03 17.53
C GLY A 219 -8.19 -22.48 17.62
N GLU A 220 -7.40 -22.90 16.63
CA GLU A 220 -6.86 -24.28 16.56
C GLU A 220 -5.91 -24.61 17.72
N TYR A 221 -5.00 -23.67 18.05
CA TYR A 221 -4.08 -23.84 19.18
C TYR A 221 -4.69 -23.41 20.52
N GLN A 222 -5.99 -23.07 20.54
CA GLN A 222 -6.73 -22.64 21.72
C GLN A 222 -5.96 -21.59 22.55
N LEU A 223 -5.31 -20.61 21.89
CA LEU A 223 -4.45 -19.62 22.56
C LEU A 223 -5.20 -18.73 23.53
N SER A 224 -6.49 -18.50 23.30
CA SER A 224 -7.36 -17.74 24.21
C SER A 224 -7.82 -18.53 25.45
N LYS A 225 -7.63 -19.86 25.44
CA LYS A 225 -7.94 -20.69 26.58
C LYS A 225 -6.85 -20.53 27.64
N ASN A 226 -7.25 -20.30 28.91
CA ASN A 226 -6.32 -20.06 30.00
C ASN A 226 -5.38 -18.86 29.84
N LEU A 227 -5.83 -17.81 29.14
CA LEU A 227 -5.13 -16.54 28.97
C LEU A 227 -5.77 -15.49 29.91
N TYR A 228 -4.93 -14.81 30.71
CA TYR A 228 -5.36 -13.84 31.71
C TYR A 228 -4.51 -12.58 31.62
N ARG A 229 -5.14 -11.42 31.90
CA ARG A 229 -4.47 -10.12 31.95
C ARG A 229 -4.34 -9.67 33.39
N VAL A 230 -3.13 -9.35 33.79
CA VAL A 230 -2.81 -8.94 35.14
C VAL A 230 -2.04 -7.61 35.10
N LEU A 231 -2.51 -6.63 35.86
CA LEU A 231 -1.85 -5.34 36.02
C LEU A 231 -0.85 -5.44 37.19
N VAL A 232 0.31 -4.82 37.01
CA VAL A 232 1.34 -4.68 38.04
C VAL A 232 1.13 -3.31 38.75
N PRO A 233 0.55 -3.26 39.96
CA PRO A 233 0.39 -2.02 40.70
C PRO A 233 1.70 -1.62 41.39
N GLU A 234 1.72 -0.41 41.97
CA GLU A 234 2.90 0.18 42.63
C GLU A 234 3.44 -0.67 43.79
N ASN A 235 2.56 -1.34 44.53
CA ASN A 235 2.89 -2.21 45.68
C ASN A 235 3.23 -3.65 45.28
N SER A 236 3.33 -3.98 44.01
CA SER A 236 3.64 -5.35 43.54
C SER A 236 5.07 -5.76 43.86
N LEU A 237 5.24 -7.03 44.29
CA LEU A 237 6.55 -7.65 44.54
C LEU A 237 7.31 -7.94 43.23
N PHE A 238 6.69 -7.78 42.06
CA PHE A 238 7.31 -7.97 40.75
C PHE A 238 8.00 -6.70 40.22
N ARG A 239 7.68 -5.54 40.78
CA ARG A 239 8.25 -4.25 40.35
C ARG A 239 9.78 -4.26 40.45
N GLY A 240 10.45 -3.92 39.34
CA GLY A 240 11.91 -3.83 39.24
C GLY A 240 12.65 -5.17 39.13
N LYS A 241 11.93 -6.29 39.13
CA LYS A 241 12.54 -7.63 38.97
C LYS A 241 12.46 -8.10 37.52
N THR A 242 13.45 -8.93 37.13
CA THR A 242 13.45 -9.61 35.85
C THR A 242 12.54 -10.86 35.89
N LEU A 243 12.04 -11.27 34.72
CA LEU A 243 11.25 -12.52 34.62
C LEU A 243 12.06 -13.76 35.06
N LYS A 244 13.38 -13.73 34.90
CA LYS A 244 14.30 -14.77 35.36
C LYS A 244 14.32 -14.86 36.89
N GLU A 245 14.37 -13.72 37.59
CA GLU A 245 14.35 -13.66 39.05
C GLU A 245 13.02 -14.11 39.64
N ILE A 246 11.89 -13.77 39.00
CA ILE A 246 10.55 -14.14 39.45
C ILE A 246 10.27 -15.61 39.19
N ASN A 247 10.78 -16.17 38.11
CA ASN A 247 10.72 -17.57 37.73
C ASN A 247 9.30 -18.17 37.74
N LEU A 248 8.34 -17.45 37.09
CA LEU A 248 6.92 -17.83 37.07
C LEU A 248 6.67 -19.26 36.53
N SER A 249 7.48 -19.67 35.57
CA SER A 249 7.32 -20.97 34.91
C SER A 249 7.62 -22.15 35.85
N GLN A 250 8.59 -22.00 36.79
CA GLN A 250 8.91 -23.06 37.73
C GLN A 250 8.05 -23.00 39.00
N ARG A 251 7.70 -21.79 39.47
CA ARG A 251 6.95 -21.60 40.71
C ARG A 251 5.45 -21.87 40.55
N TYR A 252 4.87 -21.41 39.44
CA TYR A 252 3.40 -21.41 39.26
C TYR A 252 2.96 -22.13 37.97
N HIS A 253 3.88 -22.65 37.15
CA HIS A 253 3.61 -23.21 35.82
C HIS A 253 2.92 -22.22 34.87
N ILE A 254 3.18 -20.91 35.05
CA ILE A 254 2.62 -19.82 34.28
C ILE A 254 3.63 -19.37 33.25
N SER A 255 3.17 -19.15 32.02
CA SER A 255 3.96 -18.56 30.93
C SER A 255 3.52 -17.13 30.67
N VAL A 256 4.48 -16.20 30.57
CA VAL A 256 4.22 -14.82 30.13
C VAL A 256 4.34 -14.77 28.61
N LEU A 257 3.28 -14.38 27.92
CA LEU A 257 3.26 -14.28 26.46
C LEU A 257 3.76 -12.92 25.98
N GLU A 258 3.25 -11.84 26.58
CA GLU A 258 3.64 -10.47 26.24
C GLU A 258 3.48 -9.55 27.45
N ILE A 259 4.18 -8.42 27.40
CA ILE A 259 3.98 -7.29 28.32
C ILE A 259 3.52 -6.09 27.51
N ARG A 260 2.45 -5.44 27.97
CA ARG A 260 2.01 -4.15 27.43
C ARG A 260 2.36 -3.06 28.43
N ARG A 261 3.17 -2.11 27.98
CA ARG A 261 3.57 -0.94 28.75
C ARG A 261 2.74 0.26 28.35
N LYS A 262 2.18 0.97 29.33
CA LYS A 262 1.65 2.31 29.08
C LYS A 262 2.83 3.23 28.81
N SER A 263 2.76 4.01 27.71
CA SER A 263 3.74 5.05 27.44
C SER A 263 3.79 5.99 28.65
N THR A 264 4.98 6.22 29.21
CA THR A 264 5.23 7.14 30.34
C THR A 264 5.06 8.61 29.95
N THR A 265 4.75 8.93 28.71
CA THR A 265 4.51 10.29 28.26
C THR A 265 3.11 10.71 28.70
N ASN A 266 3.07 11.71 29.58
CA ASN A 266 1.85 12.32 30.16
C ASN A 266 0.98 13.07 29.12
N ASN A 267 1.18 12.81 27.84
CA ASN A 267 0.50 13.47 26.74
C ASN A 267 -0.68 12.62 26.26
N PRO A 268 -1.94 13.07 26.40
CA PRO A 268 -3.12 12.29 26.05
C PRO A 268 -3.16 11.88 24.57
N PHE A 269 -2.37 12.52 23.70
CA PHE A 269 -2.24 12.20 22.28
C PHE A 269 -1.29 11.03 21.97
N PHE A 270 -0.41 10.63 22.92
CA PHE A 270 0.63 9.59 22.72
C PHE A 270 0.38 8.31 23.51
N LYS A 271 -0.86 7.99 23.86
CA LYS A 271 -1.22 6.74 24.55
C LYS A 271 -1.14 5.51 23.60
N THR A 272 0.02 5.23 23.06
CA THR A 272 0.31 3.95 22.42
C THR A 272 1.01 3.04 23.43
N GLY A 273 0.30 2.03 23.92
CA GLY A 273 0.94 0.98 24.71
C GLY A 273 1.92 0.21 23.80
N THR A 274 3.19 0.10 24.20
CA THR A 274 4.19 -0.68 23.49
C THR A 274 3.98 -2.15 23.83
N GLN A 275 3.87 -3.02 22.81
CA GLN A 275 3.89 -4.47 22.98
C GLN A 275 5.36 -4.94 22.96
N GLU A 276 5.77 -5.67 23.99
CA GLU A 276 7.11 -6.22 24.09
C GLU A 276 7.04 -7.76 24.19
N VAL A 277 7.83 -8.43 23.31
CA VAL A 277 8.06 -9.85 23.43
C VAL A 277 8.97 -10.08 24.60
N VAL A 278 8.50 -10.82 25.59
CA VAL A 278 9.23 -11.05 26.83
C VAL A 278 10.42 -11.96 26.65
N ASN A 279 11.52 -11.62 27.29
CA ASN A 279 12.70 -12.47 27.46
C ASN A 279 13.01 -12.65 28.95
N ALA A 280 14.00 -13.49 29.27
CA ALA A 280 14.37 -13.79 30.66
C ALA A 280 14.83 -12.55 31.44
N ASP A 281 15.45 -11.60 30.74
CA ASP A 281 16.03 -10.38 31.32
C ASP A 281 15.08 -9.18 31.26
N THR A 282 13.82 -9.39 30.77
CA THR A 282 12.81 -8.33 30.74
C THR A 282 12.42 -7.94 32.16
N VAL A 283 12.63 -6.64 32.49
CA VAL A 283 12.28 -6.07 33.79
C VAL A 283 10.81 -5.67 33.80
N ILE A 284 10.09 -6.06 34.83
CA ILE A 284 8.68 -5.68 35.05
C ILE A 284 8.61 -4.35 35.77
N ASN A 285 7.83 -3.41 35.21
CA ASN A 285 7.62 -2.08 35.75
C ASN A 285 6.19 -1.91 36.27
N GLU A 286 6.02 -0.90 37.11
CA GLU A 286 4.69 -0.44 37.53
C GLU A 286 3.83 -0.03 36.32
N GLY A 287 2.57 -0.43 36.34
CA GLY A 287 1.61 -0.15 35.26
C GLY A 287 1.73 -1.10 34.06
N ASP A 288 2.68 -2.04 34.06
CA ASP A 288 2.76 -3.08 33.05
C ASP A 288 1.53 -4.00 33.13
N ILE A 289 1.00 -4.36 31.96
CA ILE A 289 -0.05 -5.37 31.83
C ILE A 289 0.59 -6.65 31.31
N LEU A 290 0.58 -7.69 32.15
CA LEU A 290 1.12 -9.00 31.82
C LEU A 290 0.02 -9.85 31.20
N TYR A 291 0.30 -10.45 30.04
CA TYR A 291 -0.55 -11.46 29.41
C TYR A 291 -0.01 -12.84 29.78
N LEU A 292 -0.74 -13.53 30.66
CA LEU A 292 -0.31 -14.76 31.32
C LEU A 292 -1.13 -15.94 30.82
N ARG A 293 -0.48 -17.07 30.59
CA ARG A 293 -1.11 -18.34 30.26
C ARG A 293 -0.81 -19.35 31.35
N GLY A 294 -1.86 -19.94 31.93
CA GLY A 294 -1.77 -20.93 33.02
C GLY A 294 -3.14 -21.32 33.52
N GLU A 295 -3.20 -22.27 34.42
CA GLU A 295 -4.44 -22.64 35.12
C GLU A 295 -4.91 -21.47 36.00
N PHE A 296 -6.23 -21.29 36.11
CA PHE A 296 -6.82 -20.14 36.82
C PHE A 296 -6.38 -20.06 38.27
N GLU A 297 -6.40 -21.21 38.96
CA GLU A 297 -6.03 -21.34 40.37
C GLU A 297 -4.57 -20.92 40.60
N ALA A 298 -3.67 -21.29 39.71
CA ALA A 298 -2.26 -20.90 39.78
C ALA A 298 -2.04 -19.39 39.59
N ILE A 299 -2.83 -18.77 38.69
CA ILE A 299 -2.75 -17.32 38.44
C ILE A 299 -3.38 -16.56 39.61
N GLU A 300 -4.48 -17.04 40.19
CA GLU A 300 -5.11 -16.47 41.37
C GLU A 300 -4.18 -16.51 42.59
N GLN A 301 -3.53 -17.65 42.83
CA GLN A 301 -2.53 -17.81 43.89
C GLN A 301 -1.36 -16.83 43.69
N MET A 302 -0.81 -16.76 42.47
CA MET A 302 0.27 -15.85 42.13
C MET A 302 -0.15 -14.38 42.37
N ASN A 303 -1.36 -13.99 41.97
CA ASN A 303 -1.88 -12.65 42.18
C ASN A 303 -1.98 -12.27 43.65
N ALA A 304 -2.52 -13.19 44.48
CA ALA A 304 -2.67 -12.99 45.92
C ALA A 304 -1.31 -12.86 46.62
N GLU A 305 -0.34 -13.72 46.28
CA GLU A 305 0.99 -13.72 46.90
C GLU A 305 1.84 -12.52 46.51
N ASN A 306 1.62 -11.91 45.31
CA ASN A 306 2.50 -10.88 44.78
C ASN A 306 1.82 -9.51 44.61
N HIS A 307 0.63 -9.33 45.17
CA HIS A 307 -0.13 -8.06 45.11
C HIS A 307 -0.37 -7.54 43.70
N LEU A 308 -0.82 -8.45 42.80
CA LEU A 308 -1.15 -8.10 41.42
C LEU A 308 -2.67 -7.88 41.31
N SER A 309 -3.10 -7.17 40.26
CA SER A 309 -4.52 -6.89 40.04
C SER A 309 -5.03 -7.56 38.78
N PHE A 310 -6.07 -8.38 38.89
CA PHE A 310 -6.78 -8.93 37.74
C PHE A 310 -7.47 -7.80 36.95
N LEU A 311 -7.27 -7.76 35.65
CA LEU A 311 -8.02 -6.88 34.74
C LEU A 311 -9.29 -7.55 34.21
N ASP A 312 -9.33 -8.89 34.23
CA ASP A 312 -10.43 -9.70 33.74
C ASP A 312 -11.29 -10.21 34.91
N ALA A 313 -11.91 -9.33 35.68
CA ALA A 313 -12.84 -9.69 36.72
C ALA A 313 -14.15 -10.22 36.11
N HIS A 314 -14.50 -11.49 36.46
CA HIS A 314 -15.74 -12.22 36.22
C HIS A 314 -15.95 -12.90 34.85
N HIS A 315 -15.97 -14.25 34.93
CA HIS A 315 -16.37 -15.31 34.00
C HIS A 315 -15.46 -15.66 32.82
N PRO A 316 -14.87 -16.89 32.84
CA PRO A 316 -14.04 -17.43 31.75
C PRO A 316 -14.80 -17.74 30.44
N GLU A 317 -16.13 -17.83 30.48
CA GLU A 317 -16.94 -18.27 29.32
C GLU A 317 -17.42 -17.19 28.38
N GLN A 318 -17.23 -15.89 28.67
CA GLN A 318 -17.71 -14.79 27.82
C GLN A 318 -16.60 -14.05 27.06
N ARG A 319 -15.46 -14.67 26.82
CA ARG A 319 -14.35 -14.02 26.11
C ARG A 319 -14.56 -14.02 24.61
N LEU A 320 -14.68 -12.83 24.05
CA LEU A 320 -14.67 -12.61 22.60
C LEU A 320 -13.26 -12.91 22.04
N PRO A 321 -13.15 -13.57 20.86
CA PRO A 321 -11.87 -13.88 20.21
C PRO A 321 -11.04 -12.66 19.81
N ASN A 322 -11.55 -11.44 20.01
CA ASN A 322 -10.98 -10.18 19.54
C ASN A 322 -9.99 -9.51 20.50
N GLU A 323 -9.59 -10.14 21.62
CA GLU A 323 -8.74 -9.49 22.62
C GLU A 323 -7.23 -9.71 22.43
N LEU A 324 -6.82 -10.62 21.54
CA LEU A 324 -5.42 -10.74 21.11
C LEU A 324 -5.19 -9.79 19.92
N HIS A 325 -4.62 -8.62 20.22
CA HIS A 325 -4.26 -7.65 19.19
C HIS A 325 -2.81 -7.91 18.75
N PHE A 326 -2.60 -8.37 17.54
CA PHE A 326 -1.29 -8.64 16.92
C PHE A 326 -0.72 -7.42 16.21
N HIS A 327 -0.53 -6.30 16.93
CA HIS A 327 -0.06 -5.05 16.30
C HIS A 327 1.42 -5.10 15.94
N ASP A 328 2.27 -5.30 16.92
CA ASP A 328 3.73 -5.30 16.74
C ASP A 328 4.31 -6.73 16.80
N ILE A 329 3.58 -7.62 17.45
CA ILE A 329 3.91 -9.02 17.64
C ILE A 329 2.90 -9.86 16.88
N GLY A 330 3.39 -10.83 16.12
CA GLY A 330 2.58 -11.78 15.37
C GLY A 330 2.81 -13.21 15.80
N ILE A 331 2.00 -14.11 15.24
CA ILE A 331 2.18 -15.56 15.33
C ILE A 331 2.31 -16.14 13.92
N ALA A 332 3.14 -17.18 13.80
CA ALA A 332 3.34 -17.91 12.55
C ALA A 332 3.59 -19.38 12.81
N GLU A 333 3.27 -20.22 11.84
CA GLU A 333 3.60 -21.63 11.82
C GLU A 333 4.92 -21.85 11.08
N LEU A 334 5.84 -22.63 11.70
CA LEU A 334 7.14 -23.00 11.13
C LEU A 334 7.20 -24.51 10.95
N LEU A 335 7.34 -24.96 9.71
CA LEU A 335 7.55 -26.38 9.41
C LEU A 335 9.03 -26.73 9.55
N ILE A 336 9.33 -27.78 10.35
CA ILE A 336 10.68 -28.31 10.48
C ILE A 336 11.00 -29.20 9.29
N MET A 337 12.00 -28.81 8.51
CA MET A 337 12.46 -29.58 7.35
C MET A 337 13.22 -30.84 7.78
N PRO A 338 13.14 -31.94 7.01
CA PRO A 338 13.87 -33.17 7.32
C PRO A 338 15.40 -32.99 7.42
N ALA A 339 15.95 -32.03 6.69
CA ALA A 339 17.39 -31.70 6.70
C ALA A 339 17.77 -30.70 7.81
N SER A 340 16.81 -30.27 8.66
CA SER A 340 17.07 -29.30 9.73
C SER A 340 17.95 -29.87 10.84
N LYS A 341 18.91 -29.10 11.31
CA LYS A 341 19.75 -29.42 12.49
C LYS A 341 18.93 -29.47 13.79
N LEU A 342 17.71 -28.96 13.77
CA LEU A 342 16.79 -28.96 14.93
C LEU A 342 16.12 -30.32 15.16
N VAL A 343 16.17 -31.22 14.18
CA VAL A 343 15.57 -32.57 14.30
C VAL A 343 16.27 -33.34 15.41
N ASN A 344 15.49 -33.98 16.30
CA ASN A 344 15.90 -34.72 17.50
C ASN A 344 16.55 -33.87 18.61
N SER A 345 16.58 -32.54 18.50
CA SER A 345 16.99 -31.64 19.57
C SER A 345 15.80 -31.18 20.41
N PRO A 346 15.94 -31.00 21.74
CA PRO A 346 14.87 -30.43 22.55
C PRO A 346 14.71 -28.93 22.24
N ILE A 347 13.52 -28.39 22.45
CA ILE A 347 13.20 -26.99 22.15
C ILE A 347 14.14 -26.02 22.86
N LYS A 348 14.53 -26.27 24.08
CA LYS A 348 15.44 -25.45 24.86
C LYS A 348 16.80 -25.23 24.16
N ASP A 349 17.24 -26.17 23.33
CA ASP A 349 18.51 -26.12 22.62
C ASP A 349 18.36 -25.53 21.20
N SER A 350 17.14 -25.19 20.77
CA SER A 350 16.85 -24.67 19.43
C SER A 350 17.43 -23.28 19.17
N LYS A 351 17.70 -22.51 20.25
CA LYS A 351 18.17 -21.11 20.20
C LYS A 351 17.32 -20.16 19.33
N LEU A 352 16.09 -20.56 18.96
CA LEU A 352 15.18 -19.74 18.16
C LEU A 352 14.86 -18.40 18.85
N ARG A 353 14.82 -18.41 20.19
CA ARG A 353 14.61 -17.19 20.97
C ARG A 353 15.81 -16.27 20.95
N GLU A 354 17.02 -16.82 21.05
CA GLU A 354 18.27 -16.05 21.09
C GLU A 354 18.66 -15.49 19.72
N HIS A 355 18.53 -16.30 18.64
CA HIS A 355 18.94 -15.91 17.31
C HIS A 355 17.89 -15.12 16.54
N PHE A 356 16.61 -15.46 16.73
CA PHE A 356 15.51 -14.86 15.95
C PHE A 356 14.50 -14.09 16.79
N GLY A 357 14.64 -14.04 18.13
CA GLY A 357 13.68 -13.37 19.00
C GLY A 357 12.28 -13.99 18.97
N LEU A 358 12.18 -15.30 18.68
CA LEU A 358 10.92 -16.00 18.53
C LEU A 358 10.63 -16.92 19.73
N ASN A 359 9.44 -16.79 20.31
CA ASN A 359 8.95 -17.68 21.35
C ASN A 359 8.14 -18.82 20.73
N ILE A 360 8.38 -20.07 21.16
CA ILE A 360 7.59 -21.21 20.72
C ILE A 360 6.40 -21.36 21.66
N LEU A 361 5.18 -21.30 21.11
CA LEU A 361 3.92 -21.38 21.83
C LEU A 361 3.32 -22.79 21.83
N GLY A 362 3.69 -23.61 20.86
CA GLY A 362 3.16 -24.95 20.69
C GLY A 362 3.82 -25.71 19.56
N ILE A 363 3.58 -27.03 19.54
CA ILE A 363 3.96 -27.91 18.43
C ILE A 363 2.72 -28.60 17.93
N GLN A 364 2.50 -28.61 16.63
CA GLN A 364 1.57 -29.50 15.97
C GLN A 364 2.36 -30.68 15.41
N ARG A 365 2.05 -31.87 15.91
CA ARG A 365 2.64 -33.15 15.46
C ARG A 365 1.54 -34.00 14.89
N LYS A 366 1.51 -34.22 13.59
CA LYS A 366 0.38 -34.86 12.87
C LYS A 366 -0.94 -34.12 13.20
N ASP A 367 -1.86 -34.79 13.89
CA ASP A 367 -3.17 -34.26 14.28
C ASP A 367 -3.26 -33.87 15.77
N SER A 368 -2.12 -33.84 16.49
CA SER A 368 -2.08 -33.52 17.93
C SER A 368 -1.33 -32.21 18.18
N TYR A 369 -1.82 -31.42 19.14
CA TYR A 369 -1.22 -30.17 19.59
C TYR A 369 -0.58 -30.34 20.95
N ILE A 370 0.73 -30.10 21.04
CA ILE A 370 1.51 -30.14 22.29
C ILE A 370 1.69 -28.68 22.72
N LEU A 371 1.11 -28.31 23.85
CA LEU A 371 1.06 -26.93 24.33
C LEU A 371 1.68 -26.74 25.72
N GLN A 372 2.01 -27.82 26.40
CA GLN A 372 2.60 -27.83 27.76
C GLN A 372 3.95 -28.54 27.75
N ASN A 373 4.81 -28.22 28.71
CA ASN A 373 6.14 -28.82 28.89
C ASN A 373 7.04 -28.80 27.63
N LEU A 374 6.90 -27.73 26.82
CA LEU A 374 7.57 -27.62 25.54
C LEU A 374 9.09 -27.62 25.61
N LYS A 375 9.69 -27.18 26.72
CA LYS A 375 11.15 -27.00 26.86
C LYS A 375 11.94 -28.28 26.58
N ASP A 376 11.47 -29.39 27.07
CA ASP A 376 12.16 -30.70 27.00
C ASP A 376 11.65 -31.57 25.85
N GLU A 377 10.62 -31.08 25.12
CA GLU A 377 10.05 -31.80 23.98
C GLU A 377 11.05 -31.80 22.82
N LYS A 378 11.29 -33.00 22.25
CA LYS A 378 12.16 -33.16 21.07
C LYS A 378 11.41 -32.83 19.78
N MET A 379 12.01 -32.02 18.95
CA MET A 379 11.48 -31.65 17.65
C MET A 379 11.71 -32.77 16.63
N HIS A 380 10.71 -33.08 15.80
CA HIS A 380 10.80 -34.09 14.75
C HIS A 380 10.66 -33.43 13.36
N ALA A 381 11.18 -34.10 12.35
CA ALA A 381 10.94 -33.69 10.96
C ALA A 381 9.45 -33.73 10.64
N GLY A 382 8.93 -32.66 10.07
CA GLY A 382 7.50 -32.51 9.77
C GLY A 382 6.66 -31.95 10.93
N ASP A 383 7.25 -31.69 12.11
CA ASP A 383 6.56 -30.95 13.17
C ASP A 383 6.34 -29.50 12.71
N ILE A 384 5.22 -28.92 13.09
CA ILE A 384 4.90 -27.52 12.88
C ILE A 384 4.99 -26.80 14.22
N LEU A 385 5.91 -25.85 14.33
CA LEU A 385 6.07 -25.02 15.52
C LEU A 385 5.18 -23.78 15.38
N LEU A 386 4.31 -23.51 16.34
CA LEU A 386 3.66 -22.22 16.48
C LEU A 386 4.60 -21.28 17.23
N VAL A 387 5.00 -20.20 16.57
CA VAL A 387 5.92 -19.21 17.13
C VAL A 387 5.27 -17.85 17.25
N GLN A 388 5.73 -17.08 18.23
CA GLN A 388 5.38 -15.68 18.45
C GLN A 388 6.63 -14.82 18.40
N GLY A 389 6.54 -13.68 17.72
CA GLY A 389 7.63 -12.71 17.65
C GLY A 389 7.21 -11.44 16.93
N THR A 390 8.12 -10.47 16.78
CA THR A 390 7.85 -9.31 15.96
C THR A 390 7.73 -9.72 14.50
N TRP A 391 6.89 -9.02 13.74
CA TRP A 391 6.70 -9.30 12.31
C TRP A 391 8.01 -9.21 11.52
N GLU A 392 8.95 -8.36 11.98
CA GLU A 392 10.29 -8.25 11.40
C GLU A 392 11.12 -9.53 11.61
N HIS A 393 11.08 -10.11 12.80
CA HIS A 393 11.79 -11.35 13.13
C HIS A 393 11.22 -12.55 12.36
N ILE A 394 9.89 -12.63 12.24
CA ILE A 394 9.21 -13.66 11.43
C ILE A 394 9.60 -13.52 9.95
N ALA A 395 9.70 -12.29 9.44
CA ALA A 395 10.10 -12.04 8.06
C ALA A 395 11.57 -12.40 7.76
N LYS A 396 12.48 -12.13 8.72
CA LYS A 396 13.89 -12.55 8.61
C LYS A 396 14.03 -14.06 8.49
N LEU A 397 13.21 -14.82 9.24
CA LEU A 397 13.25 -16.26 9.17
C LEU A 397 12.76 -16.82 7.82
N ASP A 398 11.77 -16.17 7.18
CA ASP A 398 11.29 -16.57 5.85
C ASP A 398 12.37 -16.41 4.76
N ALA A 399 13.36 -15.54 4.98
CA ALA A 399 14.52 -15.39 4.10
C ALA A 399 15.55 -16.53 4.26
N GLU A 400 15.61 -17.19 5.42
CA GLU A 400 16.55 -18.28 5.73
C GLU A 400 15.92 -19.68 5.56
N ARG A 401 15.46 -20.01 4.38
CA ARG A 401 14.69 -21.24 4.05
C ARG A 401 15.42 -22.58 4.22
N SER A 402 16.64 -22.62 4.73
CA SER A 402 17.43 -23.85 4.74
C SER A 402 17.04 -24.88 5.82
N GLN A 403 16.49 -24.46 6.94
CA GLN A 403 16.19 -25.32 8.09
C GLN A 403 14.71 -25.34 8.49
N LEU A 404 14.03 -24.21 8.30
CA LEU A 404 12.63 -23.96 8.67
C LEU A 404 11.91 -23.30 7.51
N VAL A 405 10.65 -23.63 7.32
CA VAL A 405 9.78 -22.99 6.32
C VAL A 405 8.64 -22.31 7.03
N VAL A 406 8.48 -21.00 6.84
CA VAL A 406 7.33 -20.27 7.35
C VAL A 406 6.10 -20.66 6.54
N LEU A 407 5.08 -21.18 7.21
CA LEU A 407 3.82 -21.54 6.56
C LEU A 407 2.89 -20.31 6.49
N GLY A 408 2.19 -20.18 5.37
CA GLY A 408 1.29 -19.04 5.15
C GLY A 408 1.99 -17.78 4.64
N GLN A 409 1.37 -16.64 4.86
CA GLN A 409 1.88 -15.33 4.48
C GLN A 409 1.88 -14.37 5.68
N PRO A 410 2.79 -14.52 6.63
CA PRO A 410 2.77 -13.74 7.87
C PRO A 410 2.88 -12.24 7.64
N LEU A 411 3.63 -11.80 6.62
CA LEU A 411 3.70 -10.39 6.24
C LEU A 411 2.39 -9.85 5.67
N ALA A 412 1.65 -10.68 4.93
CA ALA A 412 0.32 -10.31 4.45
C ALA A 412 -0.68 -10.24 5.61
N GLU A 413 -0.57 -11.12 6.60
CA GLU A 413 -1.38 -11.06 7.83
C GLU A 413 -1.01 -9.82 8.68
N ALA A 414 0.27 -9.49 8.82
CA ALA A 414 0.71 -8.26 9.48
C ALA A 414 0.09 -7.00 8.87
N SER A 415 -0.04 -6.97 7.54
CA SER A 415 -0.64 -5.85 6.84
C SER A 415 -2.15 -5.72 7.06
N LYS A 416 -2.83 -6.80 7.49
CA LYS A 416 -4.27 -6.80 7.80
C LYS A 416 -4.59 -6.23 9.19
N VAL A 417 -3.60 -6.12 10.06
CA VAL A 417 -3.77 -5.56 11.40
C VAL A 417 -3.82 -4.05 11.32
N THR A 418 -4.99 -3.47 11.50
CA THR A 418 -5.26 -2.05 11.34
C THR A 418 -5.44 -1.34 12.68
N LEU A 419 -4.96 -0.08 12.77
CA LEU A 419 -5.12 0.79 13.94
C LEU A 419 -6.50 1.47 13.92
N THR A 420 -7.59 0.68 13.99
CA THR A 420 -8.97 1.16 13.77
C THR A 420 -9.40 2.26 14.73
N HIS A 421 -8.87 2.28 15.96
CA HIS A 421 -9.13 3.35 16.93
C HIS A 421 -8.55 4.71 16.52
N LYS A 422 -7.58 4.74 15.59
CA LYS A 422 -6.99 5.97 15.03
C LYS A 422 -7.64 6.40 13.72
N ALA A 423 -8.55 5.59 13.14
CA ALA A 423 -9.22 5.92 11.89
C ALA A 423 -9.97 7.27 11.91
N PRO A 424 -10.70 7.67 12.98
CA PRO A 424 -11.35 8.98 13.02
C PRO A 424 -10.36 10.14 12.98
N ILE A 425 -9.21 10.01 13.64
CA ILE A 425 -8.16 11.03 13.66
C ILE A 425 -7.52 11.16 12.28
N ALA A 426 -7.20 10.05 11.64
CA ALA A 426 -6.67 10.03 10.27
C ALA A 426 -7.66 10.66 9.27
N ALA A 427 -8.95 10.35 9.40
CA ALA A 427 -10.00 10.95 8.59
C ALA A 427 -10.07 12.48 8.78
N LEU A 428 -10.03 12.95 10.03
CA LEU A 428 -10.04 14.39 10.33
C LEU A 428 -8.84 15.12 9.73
N ILE A 429 -7.64 14.56 9.90
CA ILE A 429 -6.40 15.15 9.34
C ILE A 429 -6.47 15.20 7.80
N MET A 430 -6.94 14.12 7.15
CA MET A 430 -7.11 14.07 5.70
C MET A 430 -8.11 15.11 5.21
N VAL A 431 -9.29 15.21 5.86
CA VAL A 431 -10.31 16.20 5.50
C VAL A 431 -9.77 17.61 5.70
N ALA A 432 -9.08 17.90 6.81
CA ALA A 432 -8.47 19.20 7.06
C ALA A 432 -7.42 19.55 5.99
N MET A 433 -6.59 18.59 5.57
CA MET A 433 -5.63 18.75 4.47
C MET A 433 -6.34 19.11 3.15
N VAL A 434 -7.38 18.35 2.78
CA VAL A 434 -8.16 18.60 1.55
C VAL A 434 -8.81 19.98 1.60
N VAL A 435 -9.42 20.35 2.72
CA VAL A 435 -10.02 21.68 2.93
C VAL A 435 -8.97 22.78 2.78
N ALA A 436 -7.78 22.61 3.38
CA ALA A 436 -6.69 23.57 3.26
C ALA A 436 -6.17 23.71 1.81
N MET A 437 -6.24 22.65 1.01
CA MET A 437 -5.85 22.70 -0.40
C MET A 437 -6.96 23.23 -1.32
N MET A 438 -8.22 23.17 -0.88
CA MET A 438 -9.39 23.52 -1.69
C MET A 438 -9.70 25.03 -1.62
N PHE A 439 -9.49 25.66 -0.47
CA PHE A 439 -9.91 27.02 -0.22
C PHE A 439 -8.73 28.00 -0.20
N ASP A 440 -8.66 28.89 -1.20
CA ASP A 440 -7.58 29.89 -1.35
C ASP A 440 -7.56 30.96 -0.24
N PHE A 441 -8.64 31.10 0.56
CA PHE A 441 -8.65 32.01 1.71
C PHE A 441 -7.79 31.48 2.89
N ILE A 442 -7.40 30.19 2.86
CA ILE A 442 -6.47 29.64 3.83
C ILE A 442 -5.04 29.92 3.31
N PRO A 443 -4.23 30.76 3.98
CA PRO A 443 -2.93 31.20 3.47
C PRO A 443 -1.86 30.10 3.65
N ILE A 444 -2.15 28.88 3.24
CA ILE A 444 -1.25 27.73 3.34
C ILE A 444 -1.04 27.16 1.94
N ALA A 445 0.23 27.13 1.49
CA ALA A 445 0.56 26.50 0.21
C ALA A 445 0.21 25.00 0.24
N PRO A 446 -0.28 24.41 -0.87
CA PRO A 446 -0.66 22.99 -0.92
C PRO A 446 0.44 22.03 -0.42
N VAL A 447 1.70 22.27 -0.78
CA VAL A 447 2.84 21.48 -0.32
C VAL A 447 2.98 21.54 1.21
N THR A 448 2.78 22.72 1.81
CA THR A 448 2.85 22.91 3.26
C THR A 448 1.69 22.21 3.96
N ALA A 449 0.46 22.29 3.40
CA ALA A 449 -0.70 21.57 3.95
C ALA A 449 -0.48 20.06 3.99
N VAL A 450 0.09 19.51 2.92
CA VAL A 450 0.43 18.07 2.84
C VAL A 450 1.52 17.70 3.84
N LEU A 451 2.58 18.52 3.99
CA LEU A 451 3.63 18.26 4.97
C LEU A 451 3.11 18.33 6.42
N ILE A 452 2.26 19.32 6.74
CA ILE A 452 1.61 19.40 8.06
C ILE A 452 0.76 18.15 8.30
N ALA A 453 -0.06 17.74 7.32
CA ALA A 453 -0.88 16.54 7.44
C ALA A 453 -0.02 15.28 7.65
N SER A 454 1.06 15.12 6.90
CA SER A 454 1.97 13.97 7.04
C SER A 454 2.62 13.91 8.42
N LEU A 455 3.06 15.05 8.96
CA LEU A 455 3.60 15.15 10.31
C LEU A 455 2.54 14.84 11.37
N LEU A 456 1.32 15.38 11.21
CA LEU A 456 0.21 15.11 12.14
C LEU A 456 -0.20 13.62 12.11
N MET A 457 -0.14 12.94 10.94
CA MET A 457 -0.38 11.49 10.86
C MET A 457 0.63 10.68 11.67
N VAL A 458 1.91 11.08 11.66
CA VAL A 458 2.96 10.44 12.48
C VAL A 458 2.77 10.77 13.96
N ILE A 459 2.63 12.06 14.31
CA ILE A 459 2.51 12.53 15.69
C ILE A 459 1.26 11.96 16.38
N SER A 460 0.14 11.88 15.68
CA SER A 460 -1.11 11.32 16.24
C SER A 460 -1.07 9.80 16.44
N GLY A 461 -0.05 9.12 15.96
CA GLY A 461 0.06 7.67 15.98
C GLY A 461 -0.91 6.97 15.00
N ALA A 462 -1.37 7.68 13.96
CA ALA A 462 -2.07 7.06 12.82
C ALA A 462 -1.12 6.18 11.99
N LEU A 463 0.18 6.49 12.04
CA LEU A 463 1.27 5.59 11.66
C LEU A 463 1.98 5.11 12.92
N ARG A 464 2.38 3.85 12.95
CA ARG A 464 2.96 3.21 14.16
C ARG A 464 4.23 3.91 14.65
N ASN A 465 5.10 4.28 13.72
CA ASN A 465 6.38 4.95 13.98
C ASN A 465 6.87 5.66 12.73
N ILE A 466 8.00 6.35 12.84
CA ILE A 466 8.64 7.06 11.73
C ILE A 466 9.11 6.10 10.64
N GLU A 467 9.61 4.92 11.00
CA GLU A 467 10.05 3.89 10.06
C GLU A 467 8.87 3.40 9.21
N ALA A 468 7.69 3.27 9.80
CA ALA A 468 6.48 2.94 9.07
C ALA A 468 6.13 4.05 8.05
N ALA A 469 6.30 5.33 8.39
CA ALA A 469 6.10 6.43 7.46
C ALA A 469 7.09 6.34 6.28
N TYR A 470 8.37 6.11 6.52
CA TYR A 470 9.36 5.94 5.46
C TYR A 470 9.07 4.75 4.54
N LYS A 471 8.55 3.65 5.09
CA LYS A 471 8.16 2.45 4.32
C LYS A 471 6.94 2.68 3.41
N THR A 472 6.10 3.68 3.68
CA THR A 472 4.97 4.02 2.80
C THR A 472 5.40 4.80 1.57
N ILE A 473 6.56 5.44 1.59
CA ILE A 473 7.07 6.25 0.50
C ILE A 473 7.55 5.35 -0.63
N ASN A 474 7.01 5.57 -1.83
CA ASN A 474 7.51 4.92 -3.02
C ASN A 474 8.75 5.67 -3.55
N TRP A 475 9.93 5.30 -3.02
CA TRP A 475 11.19 5.92 -3.36
C TRP A 475 11.55 5.80 -4.85
N GLU A 476 11.16 4.71 -5.50
CA GLU A 476 11.37 4.53 -6.94
C GLU A 476 10.68 5.63 -7.74
N SER A 477 9.41 5.92 -7.42
CA SER A 477 8.67 7.01 -8.07
C SER A 477 9.24 8.39 -7.75
N ILE A 478 9.67 8.61 -6.50
CA ILE A 478 10.26 9.89 -6.07
C ILE A 478 11.56 10.15 -6.84
N VAL A 479 12.48 9.19 -6.84
CA VAL A 479 13.79 9.33 -7.51
C VAL A 479 13.61 9.43 -9.03
N LEU A 480 12.68 8.67 -9.62
CA LEU A 480 12.34 8.76 -11.03
C LEU A 480 11.92 10.18 -11.42
N ILE A 481 10.96 10.76 -10.69
CA ILE A 481 10.44 12.10 -11.01
C ILE A 481 11.52 13.14 -10.78
N ALA A 482 12.18 13.12 -9.62
CA ALA A 482 13.24 14.06 -9.28
C ALA A 482 14.40 14.02 -10.27
N GLY A 483 14.76 12.83 -10.77
CA GLY A 483 15.83 12.65 -11.77
C GLY A 483 15.42 13.02 -13.19
N MET A 484 14.11 12.92 -13.52
CA MET A 484 13.64 13.21 -14.89
C MET A 484 13.13 14.64 -15.09
N LEU A 485 12.71 15.35 -14.04
CA LEU A 485 12.31 16.77 -14.17
C LEU A 485 13.38 17.66 -14.82
N PRO A 486 14.68 17.53 -14.46
CA PRO A 486 15.73 18.29 -15.13
C PRO A 486 15.94 17.95 -16.61
N MET A 487 15.48 16.77 -17.07
CA MET A 487 15.49 16.42 -18.49
C MET A 487 14.64 17.40 -19.31
N ALA A 488 13.50 17.86 -18.77
CA ALA A 488 12.68 18.87 -19.43
C ALA A 488 13.47 20.17 -19.67
N LEU A 489 14.24 20.62 -18.67
CA LEU A 489 15.14 21.77 -18.79
C LEU A 489 16.26 21.52 -19.81
N ALA A 490 16.83 20.32 -19.85
CA ALA A 490 17.84 19.94 -20.83
C ALA A 490 17.29 19.96 -22.27
N LEU A 491 16.07 19.46 -22.48
CA LEU A 491 15.38 19.49 -23.78
C LEU A 491 15.13 20.93 -24.26
N GLU A 492 14.80 21.81 -23.33
CA GLU A 492 14.58 23.22 -23.61
C GLU A 492 15.88 23.93 -23.95
N LYS A 493 16.92 23.86 -23.12
CA LYS A 493 18.24 24.49 -23.32
C LYS A 493 18.91 24.05 -24.61
N THR A 494 18.75 22.79 -24.99
CA THR A 494 19.38 22.26 -26.21
C THR A 494 18.56 22.45 -27.47
N GLY A 495 17.35 23.03 -27.37
CA GLY A 495 16.46 23.27 -28.50
C GLY A 495 15.75 22.04 -29.05
N VAL A 496 15.88 20.89 -28.38
CA VAL A 496 15.20 19.64 -28.79
C VAL A 496 13.69 19.80 -28.73
N SER A 497 13.16 20.44 -27.66
CA SER A 497 11.73 20.72 -27.54
C SER A 497 11.20 21.53 -28.72
N ALA A 498 11.96 22.56 -29.18
CA ALA A 498 11.58 23.36 -30.34
C ALA A 498 11.59 22.53 -31.64
N LEU A 499 12.60 21.67 -31.81
CA LEU A 499 12.70 20.81 -33.00
C LEU A 499 11.52 19.84 -33.08
N VAL A 500 11.17 19.16 -31.96
CA VAL A 500 10.03 18.24 -31.88
C VAL A 500 8.73 18.98 -32.12
N SER A 501 8.55 20.16 -31.47
CA SER A 501 7.36 20.99 -31.64
C SER A 501 7.21 21.46 -33.11
N ASN A 502 8.26 21.99 -33.73
CA ASN A 502 8.21 22.43 -35.11
C ASN A 502 7.91 21.29 -36.09
N THR A 503 8.45 20.09 -35.84
CA THR A 503 8.15 18.91 -36.65
C THR A 503 6.68 18.47 -36.50
N LEU A 504 6.15 18.52 -35.30
CA LEU A 504 4.72 18.25 -35.05
C LEU A 504 3.82 19.31 -35.66
N VAL A 505 4.19 20.59 -35.52
CA VAL A 505 3.46 21.71 -36.14
C VAL A 505 3.48 21.60 -37.65
N SER A 506 4.63 21.33 -38.28
CA SER A 506 4.72 21.21 -39.76
C SER A 506 3.97 19.98 -40.29
N SER A 507 3.87 18.91 -39.49
CA SER A 507 3.19 17.67 -39.89
C SER A 507 1.69 17.68 -39.62
N LEU A 508 1.25 18.35 -38.55
CA LEU A 508 -0.11 18.31 -38.01
C LEU A 508 -0.74 19.72 -37.85
N GLY A 509 0.03 20.81 -37.99
CA GLY A 509 -0.42 22.17 -37.70
C GLY A 509 -1.55 22.69 -38.60
N ASP A 510 -1.60 22.20 -39.85
CA ASP A 510 -2.68 22.51 -40.80
C ASP A 510 -3.95 21.69 -40.53
N LYS A 511 -3.89 20.76 -39.58
CA LYS A 511 -5.01 19.89 -39.20
C LYS A 511 -5.73 20.44 -37.97
N SER A 512 -6.96 19.95 -37.76
CA SER A 512 -7.75 20.33 -36.58
C SER A 512 -7.01 20.07 -35.26
N PRO A 513 -7.12 20.97 -34.24
CA PRO A 513 -6.57 20.77 -32.90
C PRO A 513 -6.99 19.44 -32.25
N TYR A 514 -8.14 18.89 -32.64
CA TYR A 514 -8.61 17.55 -32.21
C TYR A 514 -7.67 16.42 -32.67
N ILE A 515 -7.09 16.53 -33.89
CA ILE A 515 -6.17 15.52 -34.41
C ILE A 515 -4.86 15.55 -33.60
N LEU A 516 -4.37 16.75 -33.29
CA LEU A 516 -3.21 16.92 -32.44
C LEU A 516 -3.46 16.35 -31.04
N LEU A 517 -4.60 16.68 -30.44
CA LEU A 517 -5.02 16.17 -29.14
C LEU A 517 -5.09 14.63 -29.13
N ALA A 518 -5.69 14.04 -30.18
CA ALA A 518 -5.72 12.60 -30.37
C ALA A 518 -4.31 12.01 -30.49
N GLY A 519 -3.43 12.64 -31.27
CA GLY A 519 -2.03 12.26 -31.40
C GLY A 519 -1.32 12.22 -30.04
N VAL A 520 -1.45 13.29 -29.25
CA VAL A 520 -0.87 13.37 -27.90
C VAL A 520 -1.43 12.26 -27.00
N TYR A 521 -2.76 12.11 -26.96
CA TYR A 521 -3.40 11.08 -26.12
C TYR A 521 -2.95 9.67 -26.49
N PHE A 522 -3.08 9.28 -27.77
CA PHE A 522 -2.78 7.89 -28.17
C PHE A 522 -1.28 7.57 -28.11
N THR A 523 -0.40 8.55 -28.39
CA THR A 523 1.05 8.38 -28.18
C THR A 523 1.35 8.14 -26.71
N THR A 524 0.77 8.95 -25.81
CA THR A 524 0.93 8.79 -24.36
C THR A 524 0.41 7.42 -23.91
N SER A 525 -0.79 7.06 -24.35
CA SER A 525 -1.45 5.80 -24.02
C SER A 525 -0.70 4.57 -24.54
N LEU A 526 -0.04 4.68 -25.69
CA LEU A 526 0.83 3.62 -26.20
C LEU A 526 2.13 3.52 -25.40
N MET A 527 2.78 4.63 -25.11
CA MET A 527 4.04 4.65 -24.34
C MET A 527 3.86 4.08 -22.94
N THR A 528 2.78 4.43 -22.25
CA THR A 528 2.53 3.96 -20.88
C THR A 528 2.29 2.45 -20.79
N MET A 529 2.03 1.74 -21.89
CA MET A 529 1.98 0.28 -21.91
C MET A 529 3.34 -0.38 -21.63
N PHE A 530 4.42 0.34 -21.89
CA PHE A 530 5.80 -0.16 -21.79
C PHE A 530 6.60 0.56 -20.71
N ILE A 531 6.21 1.80 -20.39
CA ILE A 531 6.89 2.68 -19.42
C ILE A 531 5.91 3.00 -18.28
N SER A 532 6.43 3.31 -17.07
CA SER A 532 5.55 3.69 -15.96
C SER A 532 4.74 4.96 -16.29
N ASN A 533 3.53 5.05 -15.74
CA ASN A 533 2.63 6.20 -15.94
C ASN A 533 3.34 7.54 -15.65
N THR A 534 4.10 7.57 -14.55
CA THR A 534 4.84 8.76 -14.12
C THR A 534 5.91 9.16 -15.11
N ALA A 535 6.74 8.19 -15.54
CA ALA A 535 7.80 8.46 -16.53
C ALA A 535 7.22 8.96 -17.84
N THR A 536 6.11 8.36 -18.30
CA THR A 536 5.41 8.78 -19.51
C THR A 536 4.93 10.23 -19.40
N ALA A 537 4.30 10.59 -18.27
CA ALA A 537 3.83 11.95 -18.05
C ALA A 537 4.98 12.97 -18.01
N VAL A 538 6.06 12.68 -17.29
CA VAL A 538 7.23 13.56 -17.18
C VAL A 538 7.90 13.79 -18.54
N LEU A 539 7.93 12.77 -19.39
CA LEU A 539 8.52 12.87 -20.73
C LEU A 539 7.64 13.67 -21.70
N LEU A 540 6.33 13.44 -21.67
CA LEU A 540 5.43 13.99 -22.69
C LEU A 540 4.79 15.33 -22.32
N ALA A 541 4.65 15.64 -21.02
CA ALA A 541 4.03 16.89 -20.60
C ALA A 541 4.76 18.15 -21.14
N PRO A 542 6.10 18.27 -21.04
CA PRO A 542 6.81 19.42 -21.60
C PRO A 542 6.67 19.54 -23.12
N ILE A 543 6.64 18.40 -23.83
CA ILE A 543 6.48 18.35 -25.28
C ILE A 543 5.08 18.80 -25.68
N ALA A 544 4.05 18.27 -25.02
CA ALA A 544 2.65 18.65 -25.25
C ALA A 544 2.42 20.13 -24.95
N MET A 545 2.98 20.63 -23.84
CA MET A 545 2.95 22.03 -23.43
C MET A 545 3.50 22.93 -24.52
N LYS A 546 4.74 22.66 -24.94
CA LYS A 546 5.42 23.49 -25.93
C LYS A 546 4.76 23.44 -27.30
N THR A 547 4.25 22.30 -27.71
CA THR A 547 3.51 22.13 -28.96
C THR A 547 2.22 22.96 -28.95
N ALA A 548 1.45 22.91 -27.86
CA ALA A 548 0.23 23.70 -27.73
C ALA A 548 0.51 25.20 -27.82
N ILE A 549 1.51 25.69 -27.07
CA ILE A 549 1.92 27.12 -27.09
C ILE A 549 2.37 27.55 -28.48
N SER A 550 3.17 26.72 -29.19
CA SER A 550 3.67 27.02 -30.53
C SER A 550 2.55 27.21 -31.59
N LEU A 551 1.39 26.57 -31.33
CA LEU A 551 0.20 26.69 -32.18
C LEU A 551 -0.78 27.76 -31.69
N GLY A 552 -0.44 28.52 -30.65
CA GLY A 552 -1.34 29.51 -30.06
C GLY A 552 -2.57 28.89 -29.37
N LEU A 553 -2.47 27.63 -28.97
CA LEU A 553 -3.55 26.89 -28.29
C LEU A 553 -3.33 26.88 -26.78
N GLN A 554 -4.43 26.78 -26.03
CA GLN A 554 -4.37 26.52 -24.58
C GLN A 554 -3.74 25.17 -24.31
N PRO A 555 -2.74 25.07 -23.43
CA PRO A 555 -2.05 23.80 -23.15
C PRO A 555 -2.85 22.84 -22.27
N GLN A 556 -3.83 23.34 -21.50
CA GLN A 556 -4.60 22.54 -20.55
C GLN A 556 -5.18 21.25 -21.16
N PRO A 557 -5.95 21.27 -22.26
CA PRO A 557 -6.54 20.03 -22.82
C PRO A 557 -5.47 19.02 -23.22
N PHE A 558 -4.32 19.46 -23.72
CA PHE A 558 -3.22 18.59 -24.13
C PHE A 558 -2.52 17.95 -22.90
N LEU A 559 -2.31 18.72 -21.85
CA LEU A 559 -1.72 18.22 -20.61
C LEU A 559 -2.66 17.25 -19.89
N PHE A 560 -3.97 17.55 -19.86
CA PHE A 560 -4.95 16.60 -19.35
C PHE A 560 -4.99 15.31 -20.20
N ALA A 561 -4.83 15.41 -21.53
CA ALA A 561 -4.71 14.24 -22.40
C ALA A 561 -3.47 13.39 -22.06
N VAL A 562 -2.34 14.03 -21.73
CA VAL A 562 -1.15 13.32 -21.22
C VAL A 562 -1.43 12.64 -19.90
N ALA A 563 -2.05 13.31 -18.92
CA ALA A 563 -2.33 12.72 -17.61
C ALA A 563 -3.27 11.51 -17.71
N VAL A 564 -4.37 11.67 -18.48
CA VAL A 564 -5.34 10.57 -18.69
C VAL A 564 -4.70 9.44 -19.50
N GLY A 565 -4.05 9.75 -20.61
CA GLY A 565 -3.37 8.76 -21.46
C GLY A 565 -2.33 7.95 -20.70
N ALA A 566 -1.54 8.62 -19.83
CA ALA A 566 -0.55 7.95 -18.98
C ALA A 566 -1.20 7.07 -17.89
N SER A 567 -2.31 7.50 -17.31
CA SER A 567 -2.93 6.80 -16.17
C SER A 567 -3.87 5.67 -16.58
N MET A 568 -4.48 5.72 -17.80
CA MET A 568 -5.48 4.77 -18.28
C MET A 568 -4.84 3.62 -19.09
N CYS A 569 -3.88 2.93 -18.50
CA CYS A 569 -3.23 1.79 -19.14
C CYS A 569 -3.90 0.47 -18.72
N PHE A 570 -4.83 0.01 -19.54
CA PHE A 570 -5.65 -1.16 -19.27
C PHE A 570 -5.28 -2.40 -20.07
N ALA A 571 -4.60 -2.22 -21.21
CA ALA A 571 -4.31 -3.30 -22.15
C ALA A 571 -3.17 -4.24 -21.72
N SER A 572 -2.39 -3.86 -20.70
CA SER A 572 -1.26 -4.66 -20.20
C SER A 572 -1.37 -4.94 -18.71
N PRO A 573 -1.14 -6.19 -18.26
CA PRO A 573 -1.08 -6.51 -16.84
C PRO A 573 0.19 -5.96 -16.16
N PHE A 574 1.25 -5.70 -16.92
CA PHE A 574 2.56 -5.32 -16.38
C PHE A 574 2.79 -3.80 -16.34
N SER A 575 1.93 -3.02 -16.99
CA SER A 575 2.06 -1.56 -17.06
C SER A 575 1.84 -0.88 -15.72
N THR A 576 1.00 -1.45 -14.87
CA THR A 576 0.71 -0.88 -13.55
C THR A 576 0.68 -1.96 -12.46
N PRO A 577 1.20 -1.67 -11.25
CA PRO A 577 1.14 -2.62 -10.13
C PRO A 577 -0.28 -3.08 -9.77
N PRO A 578 -1.34 -2.26 -9.82
CA PRO A 578 -2.72 -2.69 -9.65
C PRO A 578 -3.13 -3.85 -10.55
N ASN A 579 -2.81 -3.75 -11.86
CA ASN A 579 -3.14 -4.79 -12.83
C ASN A 579 -2.37 -6.08 -12.55
N ALA A 580 -1.07 -5.98 -12.22
CA ALA A 580 -0.24 -7.12 -11.87
C ALA A 580 -0.75 -7.87 -10.62
N LEU A 581 -1.20 -7.14 -9.60
CA LEU A 581 -1.75 -7.72 -8.36
C LEU A 581 -2.99 -8.59 -8.63
N VAL A 582 -3.93 -8.09 -9.44
CA VAL A 582 -5.17 -8.83 -9.70
C VAL A 582 -4.99 -9.93 -10.74
N MET A 583 -3.91 -9.93 -11.52
CA MET A 583 -3.63 -10.93 -12.54
C MET A 583 -3.60 -12.35 -11.97
N SER A 584 -2.82 -12.55 -10.92
CA SER A 584 -2.70 -13.86 -10.25
C SER A 584 -3.97 -14.23 -9.48
N ALA A 585 -4.55 -13.30 -8.74
CA ALA A 585 -5.74 -13.53 -7.93
C ALA A 585 -6.99 -13.82 -8.77
N GLY A 586 -7.13 -13.15 -9.92
CA GLY A 586 -8.22 -13.35 -10.88
C GLY A 586 -7.95 -14.46 -11.91
N ARG A 587 -6.73 -15.07 -11.89
CA ARG A 587 -6.26 -16.07 -12.87
C ARG A 587 -6.35 -15.58 -14.32
N TYR A 588 -6.05 -14.29 -14.53
CA TYR A 588 -6.07 -13.70 -15.86
C TYR A 588 -4.82 -14.03 -16.65
N THR A 589 -5.01 -14.12 -17.96
CA THR A 589 -3.92 -14.20 -18.94
C THR A 589 -3.67 -12.81 -19.53
N PHE A 590 -2.53 -12.62 -20.19
CA PHE A 590 -2.25 -11.39 -20.94
C PHE A 590 -3.36 -11.07 -21.95
N ILE A 591 -3.88 -12.11 -22.63
CA ILE A 591 -4.94 -11.98 -23.64
C ILE A 591 -6.24 -11.44 -23.03
N ASP A 592 -6.55 -11.76 -21.77
CA ASP A 592 -7.74 -11.24 -21.10
C ASP A 592 -7.65 -9.73 -20.92
N TYR A 593 -6.45 -9.20 -20.58
CA TYR A 593 -6.20 -7.74 -20.53
C TYR A 593 -6.33 -7.09 -21.90
N VAL A 594 -5.80 -7.71 -22.95
CA VAL A 594 -5.96 -7.18 -24.31
C VAL A 594 -7.43 -7.17 -24.73
N LYS A 595 -8.19 -8.24 -24.47
CA LYS A 595 -9.61 -8.34 -24.86
C LYS A 595 -10.52 -7.33 -24.15
N VAL A 596 -10.24 -7.03 -22.88
CA VAL A 596 -11.07 -6.13 -22.07
C VAL A 596 -10.47 -4.73 -22.02
N GLY A 597 -9.17 -4.65 -21.79
CA GLY A 597 -8.48 -3.38 -21.55
C GLY A 597 -8.23 -2.57 -22.80
N LEU A 598 -7.82 -3.20 -23.93
CA LEU A 598 -7.54 -2.46 -25.17
C LEU A 598 -8.77 -1.75 -25.75
N PRO A 599 -9.95 -2.41 -25.88
CA PRO A 599 -11.17 -1.69 -26.29
C PRO A 599 -11.53 -0.55 -25.35
N LEU A 600 -11.45 -0.76 -24.04
CA LEU A 600 -11.70 0.28 -23.04
C LEU A 600 -10.74 1.46 -23.21
N GLN A 601 -9.44 1.19 -23.40
CA GLN A 601 -8.39 2.20 -23.58
C GLN A 601 -8.62 3.04 -24.84
N ILE A 602 -9.05 2.42 -25.95
CA ILE A 602 -9.39 3.11 -27.20
C ILE A 602 -10.66 3.94 -27.03
N ILE A 603 -11.73 3.37 -26.47
CA ILE A 603 -12.99 4.09 -26.24
C ILE A 603 -12.74 5.28 -25.31
N MET A 604 -11.96 5.10 -24.25
CA MET A 604 -11.58 6.18 -23.34
C MET A 604 -10.85 7.30 -24.11
N GLY A 605 -9.92 6.95 -24.99
CA GLY A 605 -9.22 7.92 -25.83
C GLY A 605 -10.14 8.73 -26.73
N VAL A 606 -11.06 8.06 -27.42
CA VAL A 606 -12.05 8.74 -28.28
C VAL A 606 -12.92 9.68 -27.47
N VAL A 607 -13.44 9.21 -26.33
CA VAL A 607 -14.27 10.05 -25.45
C VAL A 607 -13.48 11.24 -24.92
N MET A 608 -12.23 11.04 -24.48
CA MET A 608 -11.42 12.13 -23.93
C MET A 608 -11.03 13.17 -25.01
N VAL A 609 -10.73 12.75 -26.23
CA VAL A 609 -10.47 13.68 -27.33
C VAL A 609 -11.68 14.58 -27.62
N LEU A 610 -12.90 14.08 -27.44
CA LEU A 610 -14.12 14.87 -27.63
C LEU A 610 -14.46 15.72 -26.42
N VAL A 611 -14.24 15.21 -25.22
CA VAL A 611 -14.69 15.84 -23.96
C VAL A 611 -13.70 16.86 -23.41
N LEU A 612 -12.37 16.60 -23.51
CA LEU A 612 -11.38 17.52 -22.95
C LEU A 612 -11.49 18.95 -23.50
N PRO A 613 -11.73 19.18 -24.82
CA PRO A 613 -11.93 20.54 -25.33
C PRO A 613 -13.24 21.22 -24.88
N LEU A 614 -14.23 20.42 -24.44
CA LEU A 614 -15.47 20.95 -23.85
C LEU A 614 -15.27 21.42 -22.41
N LEU A 615 -14.39 20.72 -21.66
CA LEU A 615 -14.04 21.10 -20.29
C LEU A 615 -12.97 22.18 -20.22
N PHE A 616 -12.02 22.13 -21.14
CA PHE A 616 -10.87 23.04 -21.27
C PHE A 616 -10.76 23.48 -22.72
N PRO A 617 -11.32 24.63 -23.10
CA PRO A 617 -11.31 25.11 -24.50
C PRO A 617 -9.92 25.30 -25.08
N PHE A 618 -9.75 25.10 -26.39
CA PHE A 618 -8.48 25.33 -27.10
C PHE A 618 -8.08 26.79 -27.17
N HIS A 619 -9.06 27.70 -27.11
CA HIS A 619 -8.88 29.15 -27.18
C HIS A 619 -9.58 29.82 -26.00
N TYR A 620 -9.09 30.98 -25.59
CA TYR A 620 -9.77 31.80 -24.57
C TYR A 620 -11.10 32.33 -25.07
#